data_6d18fe0884314f1a34765f8b24963528
#
_entry.id   6d18fe0884314f1a34765f8b24963528
#
_cell.length_a   1.000
_cell.length_b   1.000
_cell.length_c   1.000
_cell.angle_alpha   90.00
_cell.angle_beta   90.00
_cell.angle_gamma   90.00
#
_symmetry.space_group_name_H-M   'P 1'
#
loop_
_entity.id
_entity.type
_entity.pdbx_description
1 polymer ?
#
loop_
_entity_poly.entity_id
_entity_poly.type
_entity_poly.pdbx_seq_one_letter_code
_entity_poly.pdbx_strand_id
1 'polypeptide(L)'
;MPTVVIDAGHGGSDFGATYLGRKEKDDTLNLALAVGNILENSGVNVIYTRTNDIYETPSQKASEANTADADYFISIHRNSSPYDNQYTGIESLVYNRNSTAGNIAQNINRNLESLGFANQGVNERTNLAVLRRTNMPAVLVEVGFINTDRDNIRFDNRFYEIAQAIADGILSSI
;
A
#
# COMPACT_ATOMS: atom_id res chain seq x y z
N MET A 1 8.46 6.39 -19.84
CA MET A 1 7.35 6.58 -18.88
C MET A 1 7.34 5.36 -17.99
N PRO A 2 7.57 5.50 -16.69
CA PRO A 2 7.62 4.34 -15.80
C PRO A 2 6.26 3.67 -15.70
N THR A 3 6.28 2.35 -15.52
CA THR A 3 5.09 1.52 -15.27
C THR A 3 5.07 1.10 -13.81
N VAL A 4 4.02 1.47 -13.09
CA VAL A 4 3.82 1.15 -11.68
C VAL A 4 2.60 0.25 -11.53
N VAL A 5 2.78 -0.91 -10.91
CA VAL A 5 1.64 -1.74 -10.47
C VAL A 5 1.18 -1.24 -9.11
N ILE A 6 -0.11 -0.90 -9.03
CA ILE A 6 -0.78 -0.58 -7.76
C ILE A 6 -1.66 -1.76 -7.39
N ASP A 7 -1.34 -2.35 -6.25
CA ASP A 7 -2.05 -3.50 -5.71
C ASP A 7 -2.94 -3.09 -4.54
N ALA A 8 -4.23 -3.34 -4.67
CA ALA A 8 -5.16 -3.28 -3.56
C ALA A 8 -5.16 -4.63 -2.84
N GLY A 9 -4.66 -4.65 -1.61
CA GLY A 9 -4.59 -5.87 -0.81
C GLY A 9 -5.95 -6.51 -0.60
N HIS A 10 -5.98 -7.84 -0.55
CA HIS A 10 -7.20 -8.65 -0.36
C HIS A 10 -8.20 -8.52 -1.52
N GLY A 11 -9.46 -8.85 -1.32
CA GLY A 11 -10.53 -8.75 -2.32
C GLY A 11 -11.44 -9.97 -2.33
N GLY A 12 -12.68 -9.78 -2.81
CA GLY A 12 -13.66 -10.86 -2.93
C GLY A 12 -13.93 -11.56 -1.60
N SER A 13 -13.68 -12.86 -1.55
CA SER A 13 -13.85 -13.69 -0.35
C SER A 13 -12.78 -13.45 0.72
N ASP A 14 -11.66 -12.84 0.38
CA ASP A 14 -10.63 -12.40 1.33
C ASP A 14 -10.91 -10.95 1.76
N PHE A 15 -11.50 -10.79 2.96
CA PHE A 15 -11.82 -9.47 3.51
C PHE A 15 -10.61 -8.71 4.03
N GLY A 16 -9.47 -9.41 4.25
CA GLY A 16 -8.40 -8.88 5.06
C GLY A 16 -8.83 -8.76 6.52
N ALA A 17 -8.22 -7.88 7.28
CA ALA A 17 -8.64 -7.59 8.64
C ALA A 17 -10.01 -6.89 8.65
N THR A 18 -10.79 -7.13 9.71
CA THR A 18 -12.10 -6.52 9.88
C THR A 18 -12.22 -5.89 11.28
N TYR A 19 -12.98 -4.81 11.37
CA TYR A 19 -13.23 -4.12 12.63
C TYR A 19 -14.56 -3.37 12.57
N LEU A 20 -15.50 -3.74 13.44
CA LEU A 20 -16.83 -3.11 13.54
C LEU A 20 -17.54 -2.97 12.18
N GLY A 21 -17.50 -4.02 11.36
CA GLY A 21 -18.09 -4.05 10.03
C GLY A 21 -17.21 -3.44 8.91
N ARG A 22 -16.12 -2.75 9.25
CA ARG A 22 -15.13 -2.25 8.29
C ARG A 22 -14.28 -3.41 7.78
N LYS A 23 -14.03 -3.45 6.48
CA LYS A 23 -13.23 -4.49 5.84
C LYS A 23 -12.02 -3.86 5.16
N GLU A 24 -10.86 -4.45 5.39
CA GLU A 24 -9.61 -3.96 4.80
C GLU A 24 -9.68 -3.90 3.28
N LYS A 25 -10.27 -4.91 2.64
CA LYS A 25 -10.40 -4.96 1.17
C LYS A 25 -11.09 -3.74 0.55
N ASP A 26 -12.02 -3.13 1.27
CA ASP A 26 -12.76 -1.95 0.78
C ASP A 26 -11.87 -0.71 0.90
N ASP A 27 -11.19 -0.54 2.02
CA ASP A 27 -10.25 0.56 2.23
C ASP A 27 -9.10 0.52 1.22
N THR A 28 -8.53 -0.66 1.01
CA THR A 28 -7.39 -0.82 0.09
C THR A 28 -7.77 -0.56 -1.35
N LEU A 29 -8.96 -1.02 -1.78
CA LEU A 29 -9.45 -0.77 -3.15
C LEU A 29 -9.63 0.73 -3.39
N ASN A 30 -10.35 1.41 -2.50
CA ASN A 30 -10.61 2.85 -2.65
C ASN A 30 -9.31 3.65 -2.67
N LEU A 31 -8.38 3.34 -1.78
CA LEU A 31 -7.12 4.06 -1.70
C LEU A 31 -6.20 3.76 -2.89
N ALA A 32 -6.11 2.51 -3.32
CA ALA A 32 -5.31 2.12 -4.48
C ALA A 32 -5.79 2.83 -5.76
N LEU A 33 -7.10 2.91 -5.97
CA LEU A 33 -7.67 3.64 -7.12
C LEU A 33 -7.36 5.14 -7.06
N ALA A 34 -7.44 5.75 -5.87
CA ALA A 34 -7.12 7.16 -5.70
C ALA A 34 -5.63 7.45 -5.94
N VAL A 35 -4.74 6.62 -5.42
CA VAL A 35 -3.29 6.73 -5.65
C VAL A 35 -2.97 6.58 -7.13
N GLY A 36 -3.51 5.53 -7.75
CA GLY A 36 -3.27 5.26 -9.17
C GLY A 36 -3.73 6.41 -10.07
N ASN A 37 -4.90 6.97 -9.79
CA ASN A 37 -5.42 8.13 -10.55
C ASN A 37 -4.48 9.34 -10.45
N ILE A 38 -3.89 9.61 -9.30
CA ILE A 38 -2.91 10.71 -9.15
C ILE A 38 -1.65 10.42 -9.98
N LEU A 39 -1.17 9.18 -9.95
CA LEU A 39 0.00 8.77 -10.72
C LEU A 39 -0.25 8.87 -12.24
N GLU A 40 -1.42 8.42 -12.71
CA GLU A 40 -1.82 8.53 -14.12
C GLU A 40 -1.85 9.99 -14.58
N ASN A 41 -2.43 10.87 -13.78
CA ASN A 41 -2.46 12.31 -14.06
C ASN A 41 -1.08 12.96 -14.01
N SER A 42 -0.11 12.32 -13.41
CA SER A 42 1.31 12.75 -13.37
C SER A 42 2.18 12.11 -14.46
N GLY A 43 1.57 11.39 -15.41
CA GLY A 43 2.27 10.81 -16.56
C GLY A 43 2.91 9.44 -16.28
N VAL A 44 2.46 8.72 -15.26
CA VAL A 44 2.89 7.34 -14.96
C VAL A 44 1.93 6.36 -15.62
N ASN A 45 2.44 5.29 -16.20
CA ASN A 45 1.62 4.18 -16.64
C ASN A 45 1.24 3.31 -15.44
N VAL A 46 -0.05 3.22 -15.12
CA VAL A 46 -0.52 2.48 -13.95
C VAL A 46 -1.22 1.19 -14.37
N ILE A 47 -0.86 0.09 -13.73
CA ILE A 47 -1.53 -1.19 -13.84
C ILE A 47 -2.09 -1.53 -12.46
N TYR A 48 -3.40 -1.82 -12.39
CA TYR A 48 -4.04 -2.24 -11.15
C TYR A 48 -4.15 -3.75 -11.10
N THR A 49 -3.85 -4.38 -9.96
CA THR A 49 -4.11 -5.82 -9.78
C THR A 49 -5.60 -6.11 -9.74
N ARG A 50 -6.40 -5.16 -9.24
CA ARG A 50 -7.85 -5.19 -9.30
C ARG A 50 -8.43 -3.78 -9.28
N THR A 51 -9.59 -3.61 -9.90
CA THR A 51 -10.38 -2.37 -9.89
C THR A 51 -11.78 -2.57 -9.31
N ASN A 52 -12.09 -3.77 -8.85
CA ASN A 52 -13.36 -4.17 -8.26
C ASN A 52 -13.13 -5.20 -7.14
N ASP A 53 -14.22 -5.71 -6.57
CA ASP A 53 -14.17 -6.64 -5.43
C ASP A 53 -13.98 -8.09 -5.89
N ILE A 54 -12.80 -8.40 -6.40
CA ILE A 54 -12.36 -9.74 -6.80
C ILE A 54 -11.17 -10.19 -5.97
N TYR A 55 -10.96 -11.51 -5.91
CA TYR A 55 -9.83 -12.13 -5.21
C TYR A 55 -8.76 -12.59 -6.20
N GLU A 56 -7.52 -12.28 -5.87
CA GLU A 56 -6.32 -12.82 -6.48
C GLU A 56 -5.32 -13.20 -5.38
N THR A 57 -4.61 -14.31 -5.57
CA THR A 57 -3.56 -14.69 -4.61
C THR A 57 -2.37 -13.73 -4.70
N PRO A 58 -1.62 -13.53 -3.61
CA PRO A 58 -0.40 -12.71 -3.65
C PRO A 58 0.59 -13.16 -4.74
N SER A 59 0.70 -14.48 -4.98
CA SER A 59 1.56 -15.01 -6.05
C SER A 59 1.06 -14.66 -7.45
N GLN A 60 -0.24 -14.63 -7.69
CA GLN A 60 -0.83 -14.18 -8.96
C GLN A 60 -0.51 -12.70 -9.21
N LYS A 61 -0.69 -11.85 -8.21
CA LYS A 61 -0.38 -10.42 -8.29
C LYS A 61 1.09 -10.17 -8.64
N ALA A 62 2.02 -10.89 -8.01
CA ALA A 62 3.43 -10.82 -8.33
C ALA A 62 3.72 -11.28 -9.76
N SER A 63 3.11 -12.38 -10.19
CA SER A 63 3.27 -12.92 -11.55
C SER A 63 2.76 -11.96 -12.62
N GLU A 64 1.64 -11.31 -12.39
CA GLU A 64 1.09 -10.31 -13.32
C GLU A 64 2.02 -9.11 -13.47
N ALA A 65 2.55 -8.60 -12.36
CA ALA A 65 3.51 -7.50 -12.38
C ALA A 65 4.78 -7.87 -13.15
N ASN A 66 5.29 -9.09 -12.95
CA ASN A 66 6.47 -9.60 -13.67
C ASN A 66 6.18 -9.77 -15.16
N THR A 67 5.01 -10.30 -15.52
CA THR A 67 4.60 -10.49 -16.93
C THR A 67 4.42 -9.15 -17.65
N ALA A 68 3.95 -8.14 -16.95
CA ALA A 68 3.79 -6.79 -17.47
C ALA A 68 5.12 -6.02 -17.58
N ASP A 69 6.23 -6.60 -17.12
CA ASP A 69 7.55 -5.95 -17.06
C ASP A 69 7.49 -4.58 -16.39
N ALA A 70 6.76 -4.51 -15.26
CA ALA A 70 6.57 -3.28 -14.53
C ALA A 70 7.87 -2.82 -13.86
N ASP A 71 8.04 -1.50 -13.75
CA ASP A 71 9.22 -0.90 -13.13
C ASP A 71 9.14 -0.89 -11.60
N TYR A 72 7.92 -0.81 -11.04
CA TYR A 72 7.68 -0.74 -9.59
C TYR A 72 6.38 -1.42 -9.22
N PHE A 73 6.33 -1.94 -7.99
CA PHE A 73 5.14 -2.58 -7.40
C PHE A 73 4.83 -1.97 -6.04
N ILE A 74 3.62 -1.43 -5.88
CA ILE A 74 3.18 -0.81 -4.61
C ILE A 74 1.88 -1.48 -4.17
N SER A 75 1.93 -2.17 -3.03
CA SER A 75 0.77 -2.82 -2.42
C SER A 75 0.21 -1.96 -1.28
N ILE A 76 -1.10 -1.77 -1.26
CA ILE A 76 -1.80 -0.97 -0.25
C ILE A 76 -2.55 -1.90 0.69
N HIS A 77 -2.31 -1.74 1.98
CA HIS A 77 -2.91 -2.52 3.08
C HIS A 77 -3.30 -1.64 4.26
N ARG A 78 -4.06 -2.21 5.19
CA ARG A 78 -4.29 -1.67 6.53
C ARG A 78 -3.74 -2.67 7.55
N ASN A 79 -3.03 -2.18 8.54
CA ASN A 79 -2.48 -3.02 9.62
C ASN A 79 -3.56 -3.43 10.62
N SER A 80 -3.29 -4.45 11.43
CA SER A 80 -4.14 -4.79 12.57
C SER A 80 -3.31 -5.21 13.77
N SER A 81 -3.78 -4.84 14.95
CA SER A 81 -3.19 -5.20 16.24
C SER A 81 -3.88 -6.43 16.82
N PRO A 82 -3.21 -7.20 17.72
CA PRO A 82 -3.85 -8.28 18.47
C PRO A 82 -5.06 -7.81 19.30
N TYR A 83 -4.98 -6.60 19.86
CA TYR A 83 -6.07 -5.97 20.62
C TYR A 83 -6.48 -4.66 19.98
N ASP A 84 -7.77 -4.32 20.08
CA ASP A 84 -8.29 -3.07 19.54
C ASP A 84 -7.66 -1.86 20.23
N ASN A 85 -7.37 -0.82 19.46
CA ASN A 85 -6.73 0.42 19.91
C ASN A 85 -5.35 0.24 20.59
N GLN A 86 -4.65 -0.85 20.29
CA GLN A 86 -3.35 -1.14 20.88
C GLN A 86 -2.22 -0.36 20.22
N TYR A 87 -2.16 -0.37 18.90
CA TYR A 87 -1.13 0.30 18.11
C TYR A 87 -1.74 1.30 17.14
N THR A 88 -0.94 2.26 16.71
CA THR A 88 -1.33 3.32 15.77
C THR A 88 -0.17 3.61 14.82
N GLY A 89 -0.50 4.11 13.65
CA GLY A 89 0.48 4.64 12.71
C GLY A 89 0.64 3.83 11.43
N ILE A 90 1.57 4.28 10.61
CA ILE A 90 1.88 3.67 9.31
C ILE A 90 3.19 2.89 9.37
N GLU A 91 3.28 1.88 8.53
CA GLU A 91 4.47 1.05 8.37
C GLU A 91 4.62 0.69 6.90
N SER A 92 5.83 0.70 6.37
CA SER A 92 6.10 0.14 5.05
C SER A 92 6.97 -1.10 5.16
N LEU A 93 6.65 -2.12 4.37
CA LEU A 93 7.36 -3.39 4.33
C LEU A 93 8.07 -3.53 2.98
N VAL A 94 9.32 -3.96 3.03
CA VAL A 94 10.16 -4.20 1.85
C VAL A 94 10.93 -5.52 2.04
N TYR A 95 11.44 -6.08 0.94
CA TYR A 95 12.31 -7.25 1.02
C TYR A 95 13.68 -6.88 1.58
N ASN A 96 14.26 -5.77 1.10
CA ASN A 96 15.55 -5.25 1.54
C ASN A 96 15.45 -3.73 1.74
N ARG A 97 15.74 -3.28 2.95
CA ARG A 97 15.70 -1.87 3.34
C ARG A 97 16.75 -1.01 2.62
N ASN A 98 17.89 -1.61 2.30
CA ASN A 98 18.99 -0.94 1.61
C ASN A 98 18.87 -1.11 0.09
N SER A 99 17.75 -0.64 -0.48
CA SER A 99 17.41 -0.80 -1.88
C SER A 99 16.58 0.38 -2.38
N THR A 100 16.29 0.40 -3.68
CA THR A 100 15.34 1.35 -4.27
C THR A 100 13.97 1.27 -3.60
N ALA A 101 13.49 0.06 -3.32
CA ALA A 101 12.23 -0.12 -2.58
C ALA A 101 12.27 0.53 -1.18
N GLY A 102 13.39 0.40 -0.47
CA GLY A 102 13.60 1.05 0.83
C GLY A 102 13.53 2.58 0.74
N ASN A 103 14.10 3.16 -0.31
CA ASN A 103 14.03 4.61 -0.52
C ASN A 103 12.61 5.10 -0.80
N ILE A 104 11.86 4.38 -1.66
CA ILE A 104 10.45 4.66 -1.95
C ILE A 104 9.64 4.59 -0.65
N ALA A 105 9.82 3.52 0.11
CA ALA A 105 9.13 3.29 1.38
C ALA A 105 9.39 4.42 2.39
N GLN A 106 10.63 4.88 2.51
CA GLN A 106 10.97 5.99 3.40
C GLN A 106 10.30 7.29 2.99
N ASN A 107 10.23 7.60 1.69
CA ASN A 107 9.57 8.79 1.19
C ASN A 107 8.06 8.74 1.45
N ILE A 108 7.42 7.61 1.20
CA ILE A 108 6.00 7.39 1.52
C ILE A 108 5.75 7.59 3.02
N ASN A 109 6.54 6.94 3.86
CA ASN A 109 6.39 7.03 5.32
C ASN A 109 6.55 8.47 5.82
N ARG A 110 7.54 9.20 5.32
CA ARG A 110 7.76 10.60 5.70
C ARG A 110 6.55 11.48 5.34
N ASN A 111 5.99 11.29 4.16
CA ASN A 111 4.83 12.05 3.72
C ASN A 111 3.58 11.72 4.56
N LEU A 112 3.36 10.45 4.89
CA LEU A 112 2.26 10.04 5.75
C LEU A 112 2.44 10.53 7.21
N GLU A 113 3.66 10.51 7.71
CA GLU A 113 3.99 11.07 9.03
C GLU A 113 3.63 12.56 9.12
N SER A 114 3.87 13.31 8.05
CA SER A 114 3.50 14.73 8.01
C SER A 114 2.00 15.00 8.10
N LEU A 115 1.17 14.00 7.83
CA LEU A 115 -0.29 14.04 8.04
C LEU A 115 -0.71 13.71 9.47
N GLY A 116 0.24 13.41 10.35
CA GLY A 116 -0.02 13.14 11.76
C GLY A 116 -0.04 11.66 12.14
N PHE A 117 0.24 10.74 11.22
CA PHE A 117 0.43 9.33 11.58
C PHE A 117 1.73 9.13 12.36
N ALA A 118 1.71 8.26 13.37
CA ALA A 118 2.94 7.73 13.93
C ALA A 118 3.67 6.91 12.85
N ASN A 119 4.99 7.06 12.76
CA ASN A 119 5.81 6.36 11.78
C ASN A 119 6.46 5.13 12.44
N GLN A 120 5.95 3.95 12.11
CA GLN A 120 6.46 2.66 12.62
C GLN A 120 7.69 2.17 11.84
N GLY A 121 8.13 2.94 10.85
CA GLY A 121 9.35 2.67 10.11
C GLY A 121 9.16 1.83 8.85
N VAL A 122 10.30 1.57 8.22
CA VAL A 122 10.43 0.66 7.07
C VAL A 122 11.05 -0.63 7.58
N ASN A 123 10.33 -1.74 7.45
CA ASN A 123 10.72 -3.03 8.02
C ASN A 123 10.86 -4.09 6.93
N GLU A 124 11.77 -5.02 7.12
CA GLU A 124 12.02 -6.10 6.18
C GLU A 124 11.07 -7.28 6.42
N ARG A 125 10.51 -7.81 5.32
CA ARG A 125 9.72 -9.04 5.30
C ARG A 125 10.12 -9.84 4.07
N THR A 126 10.76 -10.98 4.30
CA THR A 126 11.29 -11.84 3.24
C THR A 126 10.35 -13.00 2.88
N ASN A 127 9.24 -13.15 3.59
CA ASN A 127 8.27 -14.24 3.42
C ASN A 127 6.95 -13.81 2.76
N LEU A 128 6.80 -12.53 2.38
CA LEU A 128 5.61 -12.06 1.68
C LEU A 128 5.80 -12.23 0.16
N ALA A 129 4.87 -12.94 -0.49
CA ALA A 129 4.97 -13.28 -1.91
C ALA A 129 5.08 -12.03 -2.82
N VAL A 130 4.34 -10.96 -2.52
CA VAL A 130 4.37 -9.73 -3.31
C VAL A 130 5.70 -8.97 -3.21
N LEU A 131 6.49 -9.23 -2.17
CA LEU A 131 7.83 -8.65 -2.00
C LEU A 131 8.94 -9.60 -2.48
N ARG A 132 8.74 -10.90 -2.28
CA ARG A 132 9.75 -11.92 -2.59
C ARG A 132 9.74 -12.36 -4.05
N ARG A 133 8.55 -12.43 -4.68
CA ARG A 133 8.36 -13.00 -6.03
C ARG A 133 8.29 -11.97 -7.13
N THR A 134 8.27 -10.68 -6.80
CA THR A 134 8.34 -9.58 -7.77
C THR A 134 9.78 -9.38 -8.22
N ASN A 135 9.96 -9.10 -9.52
CA ASN A 135 11.28 -8.88 -10.13
C ASN A 135 11.73 -7.41 -10.09
N MET A 136 10.86 -6.51 -9.64
CA MET A 136 11.09 -5.08 -9.54
C MET A 136 11.07 -4.62 -8.08
N PRO A 137 11.53 -3.39 -7.79
CA PRO A 137 11.35 -2.79 -6.46
C PRO A 137 9.89 -2.83 -6.02
N ALA A 138 9.62 -3.42 -4.85
CA ALA A 138 8.29 -3.64 -4.33
C ALA A 138 8.17 -3.13 -2.89
N VAL A 139 7.09 -2.40 -2.62
CA VAL A 139 6.76 -1.85 -1.30
C VAL A 139 5.33 -2.25 -0.94
N LEU A 140 5.13 -2.68 0.30
CA LEU A 140 3.80 -2.86 0.89
C LEU A 140 3.61 -1.78 1.95
N VAL A 141 2.59 -0.94 1.77
CA VAL A 141 2.29 0.17 2.67
C VAL A 141 1.11 -0.19 3.57
N GLU A 142 1.34 -0.22 4.86
CA GLU A 142 0.32 -0.39 5.90
C GLU A 142 -0.17 0.99 6.34
N VAL A 143 -1.36 1.37 5.91
CA VAL A 143 -1.91 2.72 6.09
C VAL A 143 -2.78 2.78 7.34
N GLY A 144 -2.14 2.81 8.48
CA GLY A 144 -2.79 2.82 9.79
C GLY A 144 -3.35 1.45 10.19
N PHE A 145 -3.74 1.34 11.45
CA PHE A 145 -4.35 0.14 12.02
C PHE A 145 -5.86 0.19 11.88
N ILE A 146 -6.44 -0.81 11.19
CA ILE A 146 -7.89 -0.87 10.94
C ILE A 146 -8.69 -1.05 12.22
N ASN A 147 -8.10 -1.63 13.27
CA ASN A 147 -8.73 -1.78 14.58
C ASN A 147 -8.26 -0.74 15.59
N THR A 148 -7.86 0.45 15.12
CA THR A 148 -7.56 1.61 15.95
C THR A 148 -8.42 2.79 15.50
N ASP A 149 -9.29 3.26 16.38
CA ASP A 149 -10.28 4.31 16.07
C ASP A 149 -9.61 5.61 15.59
N ARG A 150 -8.50 6.00 16.22
CA ARG A 150 -7.72 7.18 15.82
C ARG A 150 -7.23 7.10 14.39
N ASP A 151 -6.73 5.94 13.98
CA ASP A 151 -6.22 5.74 12.61
C ASP A 151 -7.36 5.73 11.60
N ASN A 152 -8.51 5.13 11.93
CA ASN A 152 -9.68 5.14 11.07
C ASN A 152 -10.26 6.54 10.88
N ILE A 153 -10.34 7.34 11.94
CA ILE A 153 -10.78 8.74 11.87
C ILE A 153 -9.85 9.53 10.93
N ARG A 154 -8.54 9.37 11.08
CA ARG A 154 -7.56 10.05 10.21
C ARG A 154 -7.64 9.55 8.77
N PHE A 155 -7.77 8.25 8.57
CA PHE A 155 -7.93 7.64 7.25
C PHE A 155 -9.14 8.22 6.51
N ASP A 156 -10.29 8.32 7.18
CA ASP A 156 -11.52 8.82 6.57
C ASP A 156 -11.48 10.33 6.34
N ASN A 157 -11.04 11.10 7.33
CA ASN A 157 -11.05 12.56 7.27
C ASN A 157 -9.97 13.12 6.31
N ARG A 158 -8.88 12.40 6.10
CA ARG A 158 -7.74 12.82 5.28
C ARG A 158 -7.47 11.89 4.10
N PHE A 159 -8.48 11.20 3.61
CA PHE A 159 -8.36 10.17 2.59
C PHE A 159 -7.59 10.65 1.34
N TYR A 160 -7.98 11.78 0.75
CA TYR A 160 -7.33 12.28 -0.45
C TYR A 160 -5.92 12.83 -0.19
N GLU A 161 -5.67 13.39 0.98
CA GLU A 161 -4.32 13.81 1.39
C GLU A 161 -3.42 12.59 1.59
N ILE A 162 -3.95 11.47 2.11
CA ILE A 162 -3.23 10.20 2.24
C ILE A 162 -2.88 9.66 0.85
N ALA A 163 -3.83 9.64 -0.08
CA ALA A 163 -3.57 9.21 -1.45
C ALA A 163 -2.48 10.08 -2.12
N GLN A 164 -2.54 11.39 -1.95
CA GLN A 164 -1.54 12.32 -2.46
C GLN A 164 -0.16 12.08 -1.83
N ALA A 165 -0.10 11.87 -0.52
CA ALA A 165 1.14 11.61 0.20
C ALA A 165 1.85 10.34 -0.30
N ILE A 166 1.09 9.28 -0.55
CA ILE A 166 1.62 8.02 -1.12
C ILE A 166 2.11 8.27 -2.54
N ALA A 167 1.29 8.88 -3.39
CA ALA A 167 1.65 9.17 -4.78
C ALA A 167 2.91 10.05 -4.86
N ASP A 168 3.01 11.10 -4.05
CA ASP A 168 4.18 12.00 -4.01
C ASP A 168 5.43 11.25 -3.56
N GLY A 169 5.31 10.34 -2.62
CA GLY A 169 6.42 9.48 -2.18
C GLY A 169 6.94 8.58 -3.29
N ILE A 170 6.05 8.05 -4.12
CA ILE A 170 6.39 7.28 -5.31
C ILE A 170 7.05 8.20 -6.36
N LEU A 171 6.38 9.29 -6.73
CA LEU A 171 6.84 10.22 -7.79
C LEU A 171 8.21 10.83 -7.51
N SER A 172 8.52 11.10 -6.26
CA SER A 172 9.84 11.63 -5.87
C SER A 172 10.98 10.63 -5.98
N SER A 173 10.66 9.36 -6.24
CA SER A 173 11.61 8.24 -6.24
C SER A 173 11.81 7.58 -7.60
N ILE A 174 10.99 7.92 -8.61
CA ILE A 174 10.96 7.28 -9.94
C ILE A 174 11.30 8.25 -11.07
#